data_e6a104b7e9f1b3b68172cf4c6563a405
#
_entry.id   e6a104b7e9f1b3b68172cf4c6563a405
#
_cell.length_a   1.000
_cell.length_b   1.000
_cell.length_c   1.000
_cell.angle_alpha   90.00
_cell.angle_beta   90.00
_cell.angle_gamma   90.00
#
_symmetry.space_group_name_H-M   'P 1'
#
loop_
_entity.id
_entity.type
_entity.pdbx_description
1 polymer ?
#
loop_
_entity_poly.entity_id
_entity_poly.type
_entity_poly.pdbx_seq_one_letter_code
_entity_poly.pdbx_strand_id
1 'polypeptide(L)'
;MSTSEATQRSKTETRVIPLKIAILIPCYNEEVTITETIRAFHAELPEAQIYVFDNNSSDRTAEFATQAGAHVLREPRQGKGFVVQTMFRRVEADVYIMVDGDATYPAQAVHRLIGPILSDEADMVVGSRLQSETRSEFRQLNRWGNKLALAILNSIFGVRLTDILSGYRAFNRKFVKAVPLFGGGFEIETELTIKAVARGFRIVEIPTTLTSRPAGSNSKIKFFRDGFIILNTILALFRDYKPLTFFGSVGLVLVLLALLPGIMVVINVARTGVLTSLSVAVLAIALGLTGMLSMVVGLILHTIVRRFQEIEHTLAVRGEADLSVAPTRVGSTRDEL
;
A
#
# COMPACT_ATOMS: atom_id res chain seq x y z
N MET A 1 -57.05 9.90 45.77
CA MET A 1 -55.80 10.57 45.67
C MET A 1 -54.88 9.69 44.86
N SER A 2 -54.77 9.97 43.58
CA SER A 2 -54.02 9.20 42.61
C SER A 2 -52.84 10.04 42.17
N THR A 3 -51.64 9.65 42.53
CA THR A 3 -50.40 10.26 42.12
C THR A 3 -49.88 9.56 40.85
N SER A 4 -50.00 10.26 39.72
CA SER A 4 -49.44 9.86 38.44
C SER A 4 -47.97 10.21 38.42
N GLU A 5 -47.09 9.21 38.55
CA GLU A 5 -45.66 9.35 38.26
C GLU A 5 -45.42 9.32 36.75
N ALA A 6 -45.14 10.47 36.20
CA ALA A 6 -44.75 10.64 34.81
C ALA A 6 -43.28 10.22 34.67
N THR A 7 -43.03 9.02 34.10
CA THR A 7 -41.70 8.54 33.73
C THR A 7 -41.16 9.36 32.54
N GLN A 8 -40.34 10.34 32.81
CA GLN A 8 -39.56 11.06 31.81
C GLN A 8 -38.50 10.10 31.26
N ARG A 9 -38.78 9.49 30.10
CA ARG A 9 -37.75 8.81 29.29
C ARG A 9 -36.82 9.87 28.72
N SER A 10 -35.62 9.96 29.29
CA SER A 10 -34.49 10.71 28.71
C SER A 10 -34.20 10.14 27.32
N LYS A 11 -34.54 10.89 26.28
CA LYS A 11 -34.03 10.67 24.92
C LYS A 11 -32.53 10.96 24.95
N THR A 12 -31.71 9.93 25.01
CA THR A 12 -30.29 10.05 24.73
C THR A 12 -30.14 10.41 23.25
N GLU A 13 -29.99 11.68 22.94
CA GLU A 13 -29.64 12.14 21.59
C GLU A 13 -28.24 11.57 21.30
N THR A 14 -28.21 10.55 20.47
CA THR A 14 -26.96 10.04 19.91
C THR A 14 -26.37 11.14 19.04
N ARG A 15 -25.38 11.83 19.57
CA ARG A 15 -24.63 12.87 18.86
C ARG A 15 -23.93 12.22 17.70
N VAL A 16 -24.51 12.27 16.50
CA VAL A 16 -23.87 11.79 15.26
C VAL A 16 -22.68 12.72 15.01
N ILE A 17 -21.49 12.24 15.29
CA ILE A 17 -20.26 12.95 14.96
C ILE A 17 -20.13 12.89 13.42
N PRO A 18 -20.05 14.04 12.73
CA PRO A 18 -19.93 14.02 11.29
C PRO A 18 -18.66 13.30 10.86
N LEU A 19 -18.79 12.39 9.88
CA LEU A 19 -17.68 11.64 9.31
C LEU A 19 -16.68 12.60 8.66
N LYS A 20 -15.40 12.49 9.03
CA LYS A 20 -14.33 13.29 8.46
C LYS A 20 -13.75 12.60 7.23
N ILE A 21 -13.93 13.23 6.06
CA ILE A 21 -13.38 12.76 4.79
C ILE A 21 -12.21 13.66 4.38
N ALA A 22 -11.07 13.07 4.06
CA ALA A 22 -9.90 13.81 3.58
C ALA A 22 -9.49 13.33 2.18
N ILE A 23 -9.33 14.27 1.26
CA ILE A 23 -8.78 14.03 -0.08
C ILE A 23 -7.32 14.45 -0.07
N LEU A 24 -6.42 13.52 -0.38
CA LEU A 24 -4.98 13.65 -0.30
C LEU A 24 -4.39 13.64 -1.71
N ILE A 25 -3.79 14.75 -2.13
CA ILE A 25 -3.26 14.95 -3.48
C ILE A 25 -1.75 15.16 -3.41
N PRO A 26 -0.93 14.14 -3.76
CA PRO A 26 0.50 14.32 -3.93
C PRO A 26 0.79 15.08 -5.22
N CYS A 27 1.56 16.17 -5.15
CA CYS A 27 1.86 17.03 -6.28
C CYS A 27 3.36 17.27 -6.46
N TYR A 28 3.79 17.25 -7.71
CA TYR A 28 5.11 17.71 -8.13
C TYR A 28 5.06 18.26 -9.55
N ASN A 29 5.15 19.60 -9.70
CA ASN A 29 5.02 20.32 -10.96
C ASN A 29 3.72 19.97 -11.71
N GLU A 30 2.58 20.28 -11.10
CA GLU A 30 1.22 20.04 -11.63
C GLU A 30 0.42 21.36 -11.74
N GLU A 31 1.08 22.51 -11.97
CA GLU A 31 0.41 23.83 -12.08
C GLU A 31 -0.73 23.87 -13.11
N VAL A 32 -0.60 23.07 -14.19
CA VAL A 32 -1.60 23.03 -15.28
C VAL A 32 -2.90 22.34 -14.84
N THR A 33 -2.84 21.37 -13.92
CA THR A 33 -3.95 20.45 -13.63
C THR A 33 -4.50 20.57 -12.22
N ILE A 34 -3.72 21.06 -11.27
CA ILE A 34 -4.07 21.00 -9.85
C ILE A 34 -5.36 21.77 -9.51
N THR A 35 -5.60 22.92 -10.13
CA THR A 35 -6.81 23.72 -9.89
C THR A 35 -8.07 22.98 -10.33
N GLU A 36 -8.03 22.36 -11.51
CA GLU A 36 -9.14 21.56 -12.05
C GLU A 36 -9.40 20.34 -11.18
N THR A 37 -8.34 19.63 -10.78
CA THR A 37 -8.44 18.45 -9.89
C THR A 37 -9.13 18.83 -8.57
N ILE A 38 -8.71 19.91 -7.90
CA ILE A 38 -9.29 20.34 -6.63
C ILE A 38 -10.77 20.69 -6.81
N ARG A 39 -11.12 21.48 -7.83
CA ARG A 39 -12.51 21.89 -8.10
C ARG A 39 -13.41 20.70 -8.41
N ALA A 40 -12.93 19.74 -9.21
CA ALA A 40 -13.69 18.55 -9.57
C ALA A 40 -14.02 17.71 -8.33
N PHE A 41 -13.03 17.46 -7.45
CA PHE A 41 -13.27 16.70 -6.22
C PHE A 41 -14.08 17.46 -5.18
N HIS A 42 -13.94 18.78 -5.08
CA HIS A 42 -14.77 19.61 -4.21
C HIS A 42 -16.24 19.64 -4.66
N ALA A 43 -16.50 19.59 -5.96
CA ALA A 43 -17.86 19.52 -6.50
C ALA A 43 -18.56 18.19 -6.16
N GLU A 44 -17.80 17.06 -6.16
CA GLU A 44 -18.34 15.74 -5.83
C GLU A 44 -18.48 15.50 -4.31
N LEU A 45 -17.56 16.03 -3.50
CA LEU A 45 -17.54 15.87 -2.03
C LEU A 45 -17.29 17.23 -1.36
N PRO A 46 -18.32 18.11 -1.29
CA PRO A 46 -18.17 19.46 -0.72
C PRO A 46 -17.80 19.44 0.77
N GLU A 47 -18.16 18.37 1.50
CA GLU A 47 -17.85 18.19 2.92
C GLU A 47 -16.43 17.70 3.18
N ALA A 48 -15.72 17.21 2.15
CA ALA A 48 -14.37 16.67 2.31
C ALA A 48 -13.33 17.80 2.40
N GLN A 49 -12.34 17.60 3.28
CA GLN A 49 -11.17 18.48 3.34
C GLN A 49 -10.14 18.05 2.31
N ILE A 50 -9.71 18.96 1.45
CA ILE A 50 -8.71 18.69 0.41
C ILE A 50 -7.34 19.15 0.89
N TYR A 51 -6.39 18.21 0.90
CA TYR A 51 -5.00 18.43 1.26
C TYR A 51 -4.11 18.18 0.04
N VAL A 52 -3.35 19.20 -0.35
CA VAL A 52 -2.32 19.10 -1.38
C VAL A 52 -0.97 19.03 -0.71
N PHE A 53 -0.20 18.01 -1.03
CA PHE A 53 1.17 17.85 -0.55
C PHE A 53 2.15 18.16 -1.67
N ASP A 54 2.73 19.35 -1.60
CA ASP A 54 3.73 19.81 -2.56
C ASP A 54 5.09 19.17 -2.28
N ASN A 55 5.62 18.45 -3.26
CA ASN A 55 6.89 17.74 -3.18
C ASN A 55 8.02 18.49 -3.88
N ASN A 56 8.30 19.72 -3.43
CA ASN A 56 9.30 20.60 -3.99
C ASN A 56 9.03 20.99 -5.45
N SER A 57 7.81 21.35 -5.79
CA SER A 57 7.49 21.91 -7.12
C SER A 57 8.31 23.17 -7.37
N SER A 58 8.78 23.31 -8.61
CA SER A 58 9.50 24.48 -9.10
C SER A 58 8.61 25.45 -9.88
N ASP A 59 7.35 25.05 -10.12
CA ASP A 59 6.30 25.81 -10.77
C ASP A 59 5.32 26.44 -9.76
N ARG A 60 4.17 26.92 -10.23
CA ARG A 60 3.16 27.55 -9.38
C ARG A 60 2.14 26.56 -8.77
N THR A 61 2.45 25.27 -8.68
CA THR A 61 1.54 24.24 -8.16
C THR A 61 0.99 24.59 -6.77
N ALA A 62 1.86 24.94 -5.81
CA ALA A 62 1.44 25.25 -4.44
C ALA A 62 0.57 26.52 -4.36
N GLU A 63 0.88 27.54 -5.18
CA GLU A 63 0.10 28.78 -5.26
C GLU A 63 -1.31 28.49 -5.79
N PHE A 64 -1.42 27.79 -6.91
CA PHE A 64 -2.71 27.47 -7.53
C PHE A 64 -3.56 26.54 -6.67
N ALA A 65 -2.94 25.57 -5.97
CA ALA A 65 -3.64 24.73 -5.02
C ALA A 65 -4.23 25.55 -3.86
N THR A 66 -3.49 26.52 -3.32
CA THR A 66 -3.97 27.41 -2.26
C THR A 66 -5.13 28.29 -2.74
N GLN A 67 -5.00 28.87 -3.94
CA GLN A 67 -6.06 29.68 -4.56
C GLN A 67 -7.32 28.88 -4.85
N ALA A 68 -7.19 27.58 -5.12
CA ALA A 68 -8.32 26.68 -5.32
C ALA A 68 -8.99 26.20 -4.00
N GLY A 69 -8.49 26.64 -2.83
CA GLY A 69 -9.08 26.36 -1.52
C GLY A 69 -8.56 25.10 -0.82
N ALA A 70 -7.49 24.48 -1.31
CA ALA A 70 -6.90 23.33 -0.65
C ALA A 70 -5.96 23.73 0.51
N HIS A 71 -5.85 22.85 1.50
CA HIS A 71 -4.80 22.92 2.54
C HIS A 71 -3.48 22.44 1.96
N VAL A 72 -2.53 23.36 1.71
CA VAL A 72 -1.23 23.01 1.11
C VAL A 72 -0.19 22.74 2.20
N LEU A 73 0.44 21.56 2.14
CA LEU A 73 1.55 21.17 2.99
C LEU A 73 2.77 20.82 2.12
N ARG A 74 3.96 21.13 2.62
CA ARG A 74 5.21 20.81 1.92
C ARG A 74 5.87 19.55 2.48
N GLU A 75 6.30 18.65 1.60
CA GLU A 75 7.22 17.55 1.91
C GLU A 75 8.58 17.80 1.25
N PRO A 76 9.63 18.10 2.03
CA PRO A 76 10.93 18.47 1.49
C PRO A 76 11.71 17.28 0.89
N ARG A 77 11.42 16.05 1.29
CA ARG A 77 12.08 14.86 0.74
C ARG A 77 11.45 14.52 -0.60
N GLN A 78 12.27 14.57 -1.67
CA GLN A 78 11.80 14.31 -3.02
C GLN A 78 11.39 12.85 -3.21
N GLY A 79 10.14 12.61 -3.60
CA GLY A 79 9.60 11.31 -3.94
C GLY A 79 8.18 11.08 -3.40
N LYS A 80 7.32 10.45 -4.21
CA LYS A 80 5.90 10.23 -3.92
C LYS A 80 5.69 9.43 -2.61
N GLY A 81 6.55 8.45 -2.34
CA GLY A 81 6.47 7.66 -1.12
C GLY A 81 6.64 8.49 0.15
N PHE A 82 7.58 9.45 0.17
CA PHE A 82 7.73 10.36 1.31
C PHE A 82 6.51 11.26 1.49
N VAL A 83 5.89 11.67 0.39
CA VAL A 83 4.64 12.44 0.43
C VAL A 83 3.53 11.62 1.10
N VAL A 84 3.31 10.38 0.65
CA VAL A 84 2.26 9.50 1.22
C VAL A 84 2.51 9.19 2.70
N GLN A 85 3.77 8.95 3.11
CA GLN A 85 4.12 8.82 4.53
C GLN A 85 3.72 10.05 5.35
N THR A 86 3.96 11.25 4.80
CA THR A 86 3.63 12.50 5.49
C THR A 86 2.14 12.76 5.52
N MET A 87 1.41 12.42 4.45
CA MET A 87 -0.06 12.43 4.41
C MET A 87 -0.66 11.61 5.55
N PHE A 88 -0.28 10.33 5.65
CA PHE A 88 -0.81 9.39 6.65
C PHE A 88 -0.46 9.79 8.09
N ARG A 89 0.66 10.47 8.27
CA ARG A 89 1.09 10.96 9.58
C ARG A 89 0.42 12.26 10.01
N ARG A 90 0.19 13.18 9.06
CA ARG A 90 -0.24 14.57 9.34
C ARG A 90 -1.76 14.75 9.30
N VAL A 91 -2.47 13.96 8.52
CA VAL A 91 -3.91 14.11 8.33
C VAL A 91 -4.66 13.14 9.23
N GLU A 92 -5.70 13.67 9.91
CA GLU A 92 -6.59 12.90 10.76
C GLU A 92 -8.00 12.93 10.17
N ALA A 93 -8.45 11.78 9.65
CA ALA A 93 -9.77 11.59 9.06
C ALA A 93 -10.31 10.17 9.36
N ASP A 94 -11.56 9.92 9.05
CA ASP A 94 -12.17 8.59 9.12
C ASP A 94 -12.06 7.86 7.78
N VAL A 95 -12.18 8.61 6.68
CA VAL A 95 -11.98 8.14 5.31
C VAL A 95 -10.93 9.00 4.63
N TYR A 96 -9.97 8.35 4.00
CA TYR A 96 -8.90 8.98 3.23
C TYR A 96 -9.03 8.59 1.77
N ILE A 97 -8.95 9.58 0.89
CA ILE A 97 -8.96 9.39 -0.57
C ILE A 97 -7.65 9.93 -1.09
N MET A 98 -6.82 9.07 -1.68
CA MET A 98 -5.59 9.47 -2.35
C MET A 98 -5.84 9.50 -3.85
N VAL A 99 -5.45 10.59 -4.51
CA VAL A 99 -5.57 10.76 -5.96
C VAL A 99 -4.43 11.63 -6.50
N ASP A 100 -3.93 11.29 -7.70
CA ASP A 100 -2.88 12.08 -8.36
C ASP A 100 -3.39 13.45 -8.81
N GLY A 101 -2.51 14.46 -8.76
CA GLY A 101 -2.85 15.85 -9.11
C GLY A 101 -2.89 16.15 -10.62
N ASP A 102 -2.77 15.13 -11.49
CA ASP A 102 -2.62 15.26 -12.94
C ASP A 102 -3.94 15.23 -13.75
N ALA A 103 -5.08 15.32 -13.07
CA ALA A 103 -6.44 15.32 -13.63
C ALA A 103 -6.77 14.08 -14.49
N THR A 104 -6.07 12.95 -14.30
CA THR A 104 -6.33 11.73 -15.08
C THR A 104 -7.43 10.85 -14.49
N TYR A 105 -7.77 11.02 -13.21
CA TYR A 105 -8.80 10.24 -12.54
C TYR A 105 -10.12 11.01 -12.47
N PRO A 106 -11.26 10.39 -12.87
CA PRO A 106 -12.56 11.03 -12.81
C PRO A 106 -13.01 11.22 -11.34
N ALA A 107 -13.32 12.45 -10.96
CA ALA A 107 -13.76 12.76 -9.61
C ALA A 107 -15.08 12.06 -9.24
N GLN A 108 -15.99 11.84 -10.23
CA GLN A 108 -17.28 11.15 -10.05
C GLN A 108 -17.12 9.71 -9.53
N ALA A 109 -15.98 9.07 -9.80
CA ALA A 109 -15.71 7.72 -9.31
C ALA A 109 -15.52 7.66 -7.79
N VAL A 110 -15.32 8.80 -7.11
CA VAL A 110 -15.05 8.87 -5.67
C VAL A 110 -16.15 8.21 -4.84
N HIS A 111 -17.42 8.40 -5.21
CA HIS A 111 -18.56 7.82 -4.50
C HIS A 111 -18.53 6.28 -4.51
N ARG A 112 -18.11 5.69 -5.62
CA ARG A 112 -17.95 4.23 -5.71
C ARG A 112 -16.74 3.75 -4.92
N LEU A 113 -15.64 4.54 -4.84
CA LEU A 113 -14.47 4.17 -4.07
C LEU A 113 -14.71 4.22 -2.57
N ILE A 114 -15.45 5.21 -2.07
CA ILE A 114 -15.71 5.33 -0.63
C ILE A 114 -16.80 4.38 -0.14
N GLY A 115 -17.70 3.94 -1.01
CA GLY A 115 -18.82 3.04 -0.65
C GLY A 115 -18.39 1.83 0.19
N PRO A 116 -17.45 0.97 -0.29
CA PRO A 116 -16.99 -0.19 0.48
C PRO A 116 -16.26 0.15 1.78
N ILE A 117 -15.67 1.35 1.90
CA ILE A 117 -15.08 1.82 3.16
C ILE A 117 -16.20 2.17 4.16
N LEU A 118 -17.24 2.88 3.69
CA LEU A 118 -18.36 3.32 4.52
C LEU A 118 -19.25 2.16 4.99
N SER A 119 -19.38 1.10 4.17
CA SER A 119 -20.11 -0.12 4.53
C SER A 119 -19.28 -1.12 5.33
N ASP A 120 -18.06 -0.78 5.69
CA ASP A 120 -17.08 -1.68 6.34
C ASP A 120 -16.82 -3.00 5.56
N GLU A 121 -16.95 -2.98 4.24
CA GLU A 121 -16.60 -4.11 3.38
C GLU A 121 -15.11 -4.15 3.04
N ALA A 122 -14.44 -3.00 3.02
CA ALA A 122 -13.03 -2.87 2.66
C ALA A 122 -12.27 -1.95 3.62
N ASP A 123 -10.98 -2.24 3.79
CA ASP A 123 -10.04 -1.38 4.51
C ASP A 123 -9.25 -0.51 3.53
N MET A 124 -9.08 -1.00 2.28
CA MET A 124 -8.51 -0.27 1.15
C MET A 124 -9.30 -0.55 -0.12
N VAL A 125 -9.62 0.49 -0.87
CA VAL A 125 -10.22 0.39 -2.22
C VAL A 125 -9.25 0.94 -3.24
N VAL A 126 -9.10 0.24 -4.37
CA VAL A 126 -8.22 0.62 -5.49
C VAL A 126 -9.07 0.91 -6.72
N GLY A 127 -8.94 2.11 -7.28
CA GLY A 127 -9.52 2.46 -8.57
C GLY A 127 -8.70 1.83 -9.70
N SER A 128 -9.12 0.67 -10.20
CA SER A 128 -8.38 -0.11 -11.21
C SER A 128 -8.52 0.51 -12.61
N ARG A 129 -7.39 0.67 -13.31
CA ARG A 129 -7.28 1.36 -14.62
C ARG A 129 -7.48 0.46 -15.84
N LEU A 130 -7.98 -0.74 -15.70
CA LEU A 130 -7.98 -1.78 -16.75
C LEU A 130 -8.80 -1.46 -17.99
N GLN A 131 -9.72 -0.50 -17.93
CA GLN A 131 -10.64 -0.17 -19.03
C GLN A 131 -10.17 1.00 -19.92
N SER A 132 -8.95 1.52 -19.74
CA SER A 132 -8.43 2.61 -20.58
C SER A 132 -8.01 2.11 -21.96
N GLU A 133 -8.83 2.38 -22.97
CA GLU A 133 -8.66 1.94 -24.38
C GLU A 133 -7.59 2.68 -25.20
N THR A 134 -6.79 3.56 -24.60
CA THR A 134 -5.84 4.38 -25.40
C THR A 134 -4.62 3.57 -25.84
N ARG A 135 -4.55 3.28 -27.13
CA ARG A 135 -3.49 2.54 -27.84
C ARG A 135 -2.26 3.42 -28.09
N SER A 136 -1.26 3.38 -27.23
CA SER A 136 0.09 3.82 -27.56
C SER A 136 1.11 2.70 -27.29
N GLU A 137 2.16 2.57 -28.12
CA GLU A 137 3.19 1.51 -27.99
C GLU A 137 3.89 1.55 -26.62
N PHE A 138 4.16 2.72 -26.09
CA PHE A 138 4.72 2.91 -24.74
C PHE A 138 3.81 2.34 -23.63
N ARG A 139 2.50 2.36 -23.83
CA ARG A 139 1.54 1.75 -22.87
C ARG A 139 1.53 0.23 -22.93
N GLN A 140 1.86 -0.39 -24.06
CA GLN A 140 1.93 -1.85 -24.16
C GLN A 140 3.08 -2.41 -23.31
N LEU A 141 4.25 -1.80 -23.37
CA LEU A 141 5.41 -2.22 -22.55
C LEU A 141 5.12 -2.06 -21.04
N ASN A 142 4.48 -0.96 -20.66
CA ASN A 142 4.00 -0.75 -19.28
C ASN A 142 2.97 -1.81 -18.85
N ARG A 143 2.09 -2.25 -19.76
CA ARG A 143 1.13 -3.33 -19.50
C ARG A 143 1.82 -4.69 -19.25
N TRP A 144 2.87 -5.02 -20.02
CA TRP A 144 3.62 -6.24 -19.80
C TRP A 144 4.35 -6.25 -18.45
N GLY A 145 5.01 -5.15 -18.09
CA GLY A 145 5.68 -5.01 -16.81
C GLY A 145 4.68 -5.11 -15.63
N ASN A 146 3.54 -4.43 -15.73
CA ASN A 146 2.48 -4.52 -14.72
C ASN A 146 1.87 -5.93 -14.64
N LYS A 147 1.61 -6.60 -15.78
CA LYS A 147 1.13 -7.99 -15.79
C LYS A 147 2.11 -8.95 -15.15
N LEU A 148 3.41 -8.82 -15.41
CA LEU A 148 4.44 -9.64 -14.78
C LEU A 148 4.49 -9.39 -13.27
N ALA A 149 4.51 -8.13 -12.84
CA ALA A 149 4.50 -7.76 -11.43
C ALA A 149 3.25 -8.30 -10.72
N LEU A 150 2.07 -8.17 -11.34
CA LEU A 150 0.81 -8.73 -10.86
C LEU A 150 0.83 -10.26 -10.78
N ALA A 151 1.34 -10.94 -11.80
CA ALA A 151 1.43 -12.40 -11.82
C ALA A 151 2.32 -12.92 -10.66
N ILE A 152 3.47 -12.28 -10.47
CA ILE A 152 4.39 -12.58 -9.37
C ILE A 152 3.70 -12.33 -8.02
N LEU A 153 3.11 -11.16 -7.82
CA LEU A 153 2.45 -10.79 -6.57
C LEU A 153 1.27 -11.72 -6.27
N ASN A 154 0.38 -11.93 -7.25
CA ASN A 154 -0.79 -12.78 -7.09
C ASN A 154 -0.40 -14.24 -6.76
N SER A 155 0.65 -14.76 -7.41
CA SER A 155 1.19 -16.11 -7.12
C SER A 155 1.78 -16.20 -5.72
N ILE A 156 2.61 -15.21 -5.33
CA ILE A 156 3.30 -15.21 -4.04
C ILE A 156 2.33 -15.04 -2.88
N PHE A 157 1.38 -14.11 -3.01
CA PHE A 157 0.48 -13.74 -1.91
C PHE A 157 -0.88 -14.44 -1.98
N GLY A 158 -1.18 -15.18 -3.05
CA GLY A 158 -2.43 -15.94 -3.20
C GLY A 158 -3.66 -15.04 -3.38
N VAL A 159 -3.50 -13.88 -4.01
CA VAL A 159 -4.56 -12.90 -4.27
C VAL A 159 -4.87 -12.78 -5.76
N ARG A 160 -5.94 -12.07 -6.10
CA ARG A 160 -6.36 -11.85 -7.50
C ARG A 160 -6.57 -10.37 -7.76
N LEU A 161 -5.47 -9.61 -7.69
CA LEU A 161 -5.48 -8.18 -7.99
C LEU A 161 -5.25 -7.93 -9.48
N THR A 162 -5.80 -6.83 -9.97
CA THR A 162 -5.76 -6.44 -11.39
C THR A 162 -4.95 -5.17 -11.64
N ASP A 163 -4.79 -4.29 -10.64
CA ASP A 163 -3.97 -3.08 -10.73
C ASP A 163 -3.32 -2.72 -9.38
N ILE A 164 -2.00 -2.84 -9.31
CA ILE A 164 -1.22 -2.50 -8.11
C ILE A 164 -0.57 -1.11 -8.18
N LEU A 165 -0.62 -0.46 -9.34
CA LEU A 165 0.06 0.80 -9.61
C LEU A 165 -0.90 2.00 -9.68
N SER A 166 -2.18 1.80 -9.38
CA SER A 166 -3.14 2.90 -9.35
C SER A 166 -2.88 3.84 -8.19
N GLY A 167 -2.80 5.15 -8.47
CA GLY A 167 -2.72 6.21 -7.48
C GLY A 167 -4.08 6.63 -6.90
N TYR A 168 -5.20 6.14 -7.46
CA TYR A 168 -6.53 6.45 -6.97
C TYR A 168 -7.00 5.39 -5.98
N ARG A 169 -7.01 5.74 -4.71
CA ARG A 169 -7.31 4.80 -3.62
C ARG A 169 -8.14 5.44 -2.54
N ALA A 170 -8.98 4.66 -1.87
CA ALA A 170 -9.61 5.04 -0.62
C ALA A 170 -9.17 4.11 0.50
N PHE A 171 -9.09 4.64 1.73
CA PHE A 171 -8.64 3.91 2.91
C PHE A 171 -9.52 4.27 4.11
N ASN A 172 -9.72 3.32 5.01
CA ASN A 172 -10.24 3.62 6.33
C ASN A 172 -9.11 4.08 7.29
N ARG A 173 -9.50 4.66 8.42
CA ARG A 173 -8.56 5.11 9.46
C ARG A 173 -7.68 3.98 9.99
N LYS A 174 -8.26 2.78 10.19
CA LYS A 174 -7.55 1.61 10.69
C LYS A 174 -6.36 1.26 9.80
N PHE A 175 -6.56 1.21 8.49
CA PHE A 175 -5.49 0.97 7.52
C PHE A 175 -4.38 2.01 7.61
N VAL A 176 -4.75 3.30 7.53
CA VAL A 176 -3.79 4.42 7.50
C VAL A 176 -2.90 4.44 8.76
N LYS A 177 -3.48 4.12 9.93
CA LYS A 177 -2.73 4.13 11.20
C LYS A 177 -1.93 2.86 11.45
N ALA A 178 -2.33 1.73 10.88
CA ALA A 178 -1.67 0.44 11.10
C ALA A 178 -0.55 0.11 10.11
N VAL A 179 -0.52 0.75 8.92
CA VAL A 179 0.43 0.37 7.86
C VAL A 179 1.64 1.30 7.84
N PRO A 180 2.81 0.86 8.34
CA PRO A 180 4.05 1.64 8.22
C PRO A 180 4.55 1.62 6.79
N LEU A 181 4.95 2.77 6.25
CA LEU A 181 5.45 2.95 4.89
C LEU A 181 6.91 3.37 4.92
N PHE A 182 7.73 2.78 4.04
CA PHE A 182 9.17 3.02 3.97
C PHE A 182 9.66 3.42 2.58
N GLY A 183 8.96 3.03 1.51
CA GLY A 183 9.29 3.40 0.13
C GLY A 183 9.30 4.92 -0.08
N GLY A 184 10.28 5.42 -0.82
CA GLY A 184 10.42 6.85 -1.09
C GLY A 184 9.90 7.30 -2.46
N GLY A 185 9.68 6.36 -3.39
CA GLY A 185 9.36 6.65 -4.79
C GLY A 185 7.96 6.18 -5.25
N PHE A 186 7.88 5.83 -6.52
CA PHE A 186 6.65 5.34 -7.17
C PHE A 186 6.31 3.88 -6.82
N GLU A 187 7.18 3.19 -6.10
CA GLU A 187 6.90 1.86 -5.55
C GLU A 187 5.87 1.88 -4.42
N ILE A 188 5.49 3.06 -3.95
CA ILE A 188 4.60 3.22 -2.78
C ILE A 188 3.24 2.56 -2.98
N GLU A 189 2.66 2.60 -4.19
CA GLU A 189 1.40 1.93 -4.50
C GLU A 189 1.53 0.42 -4.38
N THR A 190 2.66 -0.13 -4.83
CA THR A 190 2.98 -1.56 -4.70
C THR A 190 3.20 -1.92 -3.23
N GLU A 191 3.92 -1.09 -2.48
CA GLU A 191 4.15 -1.29 -1.05
C GLU A 191 2.84 -1.28 -0.26
N LEU A 192 1.95 -0.31 -0.49
CA LEU A 192 0.62 -0.23 0.11
C LEU A 192 -0.17 -1.52 -0.13
N THR A 193 -0.17 -2.01 -1.38
CA THR A 193 -0.92 -3.21 -1.76
C THR A 193 -0.36 -4.46 -1.09
N ILE A 194 0.96 -4.67 -1.14
CA ILE A 194 1.60 -5.86 -0.54
C ILE A 194 1.42 -5.86 0.98
N LYS A 195 1.57 -4.71 1.63
CA LYS A 195 1.38 -4.59 3.08
C LYS A 195 -0.07 -4.78 3.49
N ALA A 196 -1.03 -4.31 2.69
CA ALA A 196 -2.45 -4.60 2.89
C ALA A 196 -2.70 -6.10 2.90
N VAL A 197 -2.26 -6.81 1.85
CA VAL A 197 -2.42 -8.26 1.73
C VAL A 197 -1.70 -9.02 2.84
N ALA A 198 -0.45 -8.66 3.13
CA ALA A 198 0.38 -9.35 4.12
C ALA A 198 -0.16 -9.20 5.56
N ARG A 199 -0.88 -8.11 5.84
CA ARG A 199 -1.50 -7.83 7.15
C ARG A 199 -2.98 -8.22 7.23
N GLY A 200 -3.53 -8.84 6.17
CA GLY A 200 -4.92 -9.35 6.15
C GLY A 200 -5.99 -8.26 6.03
N PHE A 201 -5.63 -7.06 5.52
CA PHE A 201 -6.62 -6.03 5.20
C PHE A 201 -7.45 -6.42 3.98
N ARG A 202 -8.73 -6.06 4.02
CA ARG A 202 -9.68 -6.30 2.92
C ARG A 202 -9.47 -5.28 1.81
N ILE A 203 -9.19 -5.78 0.60
CA ILE A 203 -8.98 -4.95 -0.59
C ILE A 203 -10.11 -5.18 -1.56
N VAL A 204 -10.70 -4.10 -2.06
CA VAL A 204 -11.69 -4.10 -3.14
C VAL A 204 -11.14 -3.30 -4.31
N GLU A 205 -11.28 -3.81 -5.54
CA GLU A 205 -10.93 -3.09 -6.76
C GLU A 205 -12.19 -2.61 -7.47
N ILE A 206 -12.23 -1.33 -7.83
CA ILE A 206 -13.33 -0.71 -8.56
C ILE A 206 -12.81 -0.23 -9.92
N PRO A 207 -13.36 -0.74 -11.04
CA PRO A 207 -12.97 -0.29 -12.36
C PRO A 207 -13.21 1.21 -12.53
N THR A 208 -12.15 1.93 -12.91
CA THR A 208 -12.18 3.36 -13.23
C THR A 208 -11.60 3.60 -14.62
N THR A 209 -12.26 4.47 -15.39
CA THR A 209 -11.75 4.92 -16.70
C THR A 209 -10.83 6.10 -16.48
N LEU A 210 -9.61 6.04 -17.07
CA LEU A 210 -8.72 7.20 -17.07
C LEU A 210 -9.11 8.16 -18.19
N THR A 211 -9.08 9.45 -17.88
CA THR A 211 -9.08 10.52 -18.89
C THR A 211 -7.67 10.75 -19.45
N SER A 212 -7.57 11.29 -20.65
CA SER A 212 -6.27 11.71 -21.21
C SER A 212 -5.74 12.90 -20.42
N ARG A 213 -4.44 12.95 -20.19
CA ARG A 213 -3.81 14.11 -19.57
C ARG A 213 -4.04 15.36 -20.42
N PRO A 214 -4.33 16.50 -19.80
CA PRO A 214 -4.36 17.78 -20.50
C PRO A 214 -3.02 18.10 -21.18
N ALA A 215 -3.05 18.87 -22.27
CA ALA A 215 -1.85 19.34 -22.94
C ALA A 215 -0.99 20.15 -21.96
N GLY A 216 0.34 19.88 -21.94
CA GLY A 216 1.29 20.51 -21.02
C GLY A 216 1.62 19.71 -19.76
N SER A 217 0.84 18.68 -19.40
CA SER A 217 1.18 17.78 -18.30
C SER A 217 1.98 16.57 -18.80
N ASN A 218 3.14 16.31 -18.20
CA ASN A 218 4.06 15.23 -18.60
C ASN A 218 4.12 14.11 -17.55
N SER A 219 4.22 12.86 -18.04
CA SER A 219 4.45 11.71 -17.15
C SER A 219 5.87 11.78 -16.54
N LYS A 220 5.95 11.63 -15.23
CA LYS A 220 7.22 11.66 -14.47
C LYS A 220 7.81 10.26 -14.26
N ILE A 221 7.11 9.20 -14.72
CA ILE A 221 7.52 7.80 -14.60
C ILE A 221 8.58 7.48 -15.65
N LYS A 222 9.75 6.98 -15.20
CA LYS A 222 10.83 6.46 -16.05
C LYS A 222 10.72 4.93 -16.11
N PHE A 223 10.20 4.40 -17.20
CA PHE A 223 9.79 3.00 -17.35
C PHE A 223 10.80 1.96 -16.85
N PHE A 224 12.04 1.96 -17.35
CA PHE A 224 13.04 0.95 -16.98
C PHE A 224 13.50 1.09 -15.53
N ARG A 225 13.76 2.31 -15.07
CA ARG A 225 14.22 2.55 -13.71
C ARG A 225 13.13 2.24 -12.68
N ASP A 226 11.92 2.74 -12.90
CA ASP A 226 10.83 2.58 -11.94
C ASP A 226 10.29 1.14 -11.99
N GLY A 227 10.28 0.49 -13.16
CA GLY A 227 9.95 -0.94 -13.29
C GLY A 227 10.92 -1.84 -12.53
N PHE A 228 12.24 -1.56 -12.59
CA PHE A 228 13.24 -2.28 -11.80
C PHE A 228 13.05 -2.06 -10.29
N ILE A 229 12.77 -0.82 -9.88
CA ILE A 229 12.50 -0.50 -8.48
C ILE A 229 11.26 -1.25 -7.98
N ILE A 230 10.17 -1.27 -8.75
CA ILE A 230 8.94 -1.99 -8.40
C ILE A 230 9.21 -3.49 -8.25
N LEU A 231 9.93 -4.11 -9.19
CA LEU A 231 10.26 -5.53 -9.12
C LEU A 231 11.13 -5.84 -7.89
N ASN A 232 12.14 -5.02 -7.63
CA ASN A 232 13.00 -5.16 -6.46
C ASN A 232 12.20 -4.99 -5.16
N THR A 233 11.24 -4.07 -5.12
CA THR A 233 10.33 -3.87 -3.99
C THR A 233 9.46 -5.10 -3.75
N ILE A 234 8.90 -5.71 -4.81
CA ILE A 234 8.13 -6.95 -4.70
C ILE A 234 9.00 -8.07 -4.12
N LEU A 235 10.23 -8.24 -4.62
CA LEU A 235 11.16 -9.26 -4.14
C LEU A 235 11.60 -9.02 -2.69
N ALA A 236 11.89 -7.77 -2.32
CA ALA A 236 12.24 -7.40 -0.96
C ALA A 236 11.08 -7.68 0.01
N LEU A 237 9.88 -7.25 -0.32
CA LEU A 237 8.70 -7.50 0.50
C LEU A 237 8.31 -8.99 0.53
N PHE A 238 8.53 -9.73 -0.56
CA PHE A 238 8.39 -11.19 -0.56
C PHE A 238 9.34 -11.85 0.44
N ARG A 239 10.63 -11.47 0.41
CA ARG A 239 11.63 -11.94 1.37
C ARG A 239 11.24 -11.61 2.81
N ASP A 240 10.72 -10.41 3.06
CA ASP A 240 10.44 -9.90 4.40
C ASP A 240 9.13 -10.46 4.98
N TYR A 241 8.09 -10.65 4.16
CA TYR A 241 6.78 -11.14 4.62
C TYR A 241 6.58 -12.66 4.48
N LYS A 242 7.29 -13.31 3.55
CA LYS A 242 7.23 -14.78 3.35
C LYS A 242 8.63 -15.41 3.28
N PRO A 243 9.48 -15.23 4.32
CA PRO A 243 10.88 -15.63 4.27
C PRO A 243 11.04 -17.13 4.09
N LEU A 244 10.19 -17.97 4.70
CA LEU A 244 10.27 -19.42 4.52
C LEU A 244 10.07 -19.83 3.05
N THR A 245 9.08 -19.23 2.37
CA THR A 245 8.83 -19.51 0.95
C THR A 245 9.97 -18.99 0.07
N PHE A 246 10.47 -17.79 0.35
CA PHE A 246 11.56 -17.17 -0.42
C PHE A 246 12.87 -17.97 -0.29
N PHE A 247 13.39 -18.09 0.91
CA PHE A 247 14.65 -18.79 1.16
C PHE A 247 14.52 -20.30 0.96
N GLY A 248 13.34 -20.88 1.25
CA GLY A 248 13.04 -22.28 1.01
C GLY A 248 13.06 -22.63 -0.48
N SER A 249 12.47 -21.81 -1.35
CA SER A 249 12.52 -22.03 -2.80
C SER A 249 13.92 -21.87 -3.36
N VAL A 250 14.67 -20.85 -2.93
CA VAL A 250 16.09 -20.68 -3.31
C VAL A 250 16.92 -21.88 -2.85
N GLY A 251 16.75 -22.31 -1.59
CA GLY A 251 17.44 -23.45 -1.03
C GLY A 251 17.13 -24.75 -1.78
N LEU A 252 15.85 -24.99 -2.10
CA LEU A 252 15.42 -26.16 -2.87
C LEU A 252 16.07 -26.17 -4.26
N VAL A 253 16.07 -25.05 -4.96
CA VAL A 253 16.71 -24.96 -6.29
C VAL A 253 18.19 -25.26 -6.19
N LEU A 254 18.91 -24.72 -5.19
CA LEU A 254 20.35 -25.00 -5.00
C LEU A 254 20.63 -26.49 -4.68
N VAL A 255 19.80 -27.12 -3.85
CA VAL A 255 19.90 -28.54 -3.56
C VAL A 255 19.66 -29.39 -4.81
N LEU A 256 18.64 -29.06 -5.60
CA LEU A 256 18.37 -29.75 -6.87
C LEU A 256 19.52 -29.57 -7.88
N LEU A 257 20.09 -28.38 -7.97
CA LEU A 257 21.28 -28.13 -8.79
C LEU A 257 22.51 -28.89 -8.30
N ALA A 258 22.64 -29.12 -6.99
CA ALA A 258 23.72 -29.90 -6.41
C ALA A 258 23.64 -31.41 -6.76
N LEU A 259 22.43 -31.93 -7.02
CA LEU A 259 22.22 -33.35 -7.35
C LEU A 259 22.92 -33.75 -8.65
N LEU A 260 22.92 -32.90 -9.68
CA LEU A 260 23.57 -33.25 -10.97
C LEU A 260 25.06 -33.52 -10.81
N PRO A 261 25.89 -32.59 -10.31
CA PRO A 261 27.30 -32.86 -10.10
C PRO A 261 27.54 -33.94 -9.02
N GLY A 262 26.68 -34.03 -8.00
CA GLY A 262 26.78 -35.08 -6.97
C GLY A 262 26.58 -36.46 -7.53
N ILE A 263 25.56 -36.70 -8.33
CA ILE A 263 25.30 -37.99 -8.99
C ILE A 263 26.45 -38.34 -9.96
N MET A 264 26.94 -37.35 -10.73
CA MET A 264 28.10 -37.56 -11.62
C MET A 264 29.34 -38.06 -10.85
N VAL A 265 29.63 -37.46 -9.71
CA VAL A 265 30.75 -37.85 -8.85
C VAL A 265 30.56 -39.29 -8.34
N VAL A 266 29.36 -39.61 -7.81
CA VAL A 266 29.06 -40.97 -7.29
C VAL A 266 29.19 -42.03 -8.37
N ILE A 267 28.64 -41.82 -9.57
CA ILE A 267 28.74 -42.75 -10.69
C ILE A 267 30.20 -42.93 -11.11
N ASN A 268 30.98 -41.85 -11.16
CA ASN A 268 32.39 -41.93 -11.57
C ASN A 268 33.22 -42.70 -10.55
N VAL A 269 33.06 -42.44 -9.26
CA VAL A 269 33.74 -43.19 -8.20
C VAL A 269 33.33 -44.67 -8.23
N ALA A 270 32.03 -44.95 -8.44
CA ALA A 270 31.55 -46.33 -8.56
C ALA A 270 32.17 -47.12 -9.76
N ARG A 271 32.47 -46.43 -10.86
CA ARG A 271 33.05 -47.03 -12.06
C ARG A 271 34.56 -47.12 -12.02
N THR A 272 35.26 -46.16 -11.46
CA THR A 272 36.72 -46.05 -11.53
C THR A 272 37.43 -46.38 -10.20
N GLY A 273 36.69 -46.42 -9.09
CA GLY A 273 37.24 -46.57 -7.74
C GLY A 273 37.97 -45.34 -7.21
N VAL A 274 38.06 -44.25 -7.99
CA VAL A 274 38.85 -43.07 -7.65
C VAL A 274 38.04 -41.79 -7.87
N LEU A 275 38.22 -40.79 -7.01
CA LEU A 275 37.66 -39.45 -7.18
C LEU A 275 38.47 -38.67 -8.22
N THR A 276 38.05 -38.74 -9.49
CA THR A 276 38.77 -38.10 -10.61
C THR A 276 38.50 -36.60 -10.76
N SER A 277 37.40 -36.08 -10.19
CA SER A 277 36.98 -34.71 -10.36
C SER A 277 36.68 -34.03 -9.01
N LEU A 278 37.73 -33.68 -8.28
CA LEU A 278 37.63 -33.00 -6.98
C LEU A 278 36.83 -31.69 -7.06
N SER A 279 37.01 -30.88 -8.11
CA SER A 279 36.32 -29.61 -8.32
C SER A 279 34.80 -29.80 -8.43
N VAL A 280 34.34 -30.84 -9.13
CA VAL A 280 32.90 -31.16 -9.26
C VAL A 280 32.31 -31.63 -7.93
N ALA A 281 33.06 -32.42 -7.15
CA ALA A 281 32.63 -32.83 -5.81
C ALA A 281 32.51 -31.64 -4.86
N VAL A 282 33.49 -30.74 -4.88
CA VAL A 282 33.45 -29.50 -4.06
C VAL A 282 32.28 -28.64 -4.47
N LEU A 283 32.00 -28.48 -5.77
CA LEU A 283 30.84 -27.71 -6.26
C LEU A 283 29.51 -28.31 -5.77
N ALA A 284 29.34 -29.63 -5.84
CA ALA A 284 28.15 -30.33 -5.37
C ALA A 284 27.92 -30.10 -3.87
N ILE A 285 28.97 -30.24 -3.07
CA ILE A 285 28.91 -30.02 -1.63
C ILE A 285 28.59 -28.54 -1.32
N ALA A 286 29.26 -27.61 -1.98
CA ALA A 286 29.05 -26.17 -1.77
C ALA A 286 27.60 -25.75 -2.09
N LEU A 287 27.06 -26.20 -3.24
CA LEU A 287 25.68 -25.95 -3.61
C LEU A 287 24.69 -26.58 -2.61
N GLY A 288 24.91 -27.84 -2.20
CA GLY A 288 24.06 -28.52 -1.26
C GLY A 288 24.04 -27.86 0.12
N LEU A 289 25.21 -27.53 0.66
CA LEU A 289 25.32 -26.85 1.96
C LEU A 289 24.71 -25.43 1.91
N THR A 290 24.97 -24.69 0.85
CA THR A 290 24.36 -23.33 0.68
C THR A 290 22.85 -23.43 0.59
N GLY A 291 22.31 -24.43 -0.13
CA GLY A 291 20.88 -24.69 -0.23
C GLY A 291 20.25 -25.02 1.12
N MET A 292 20.88 -25.93 1.89
CA MET A 292 20.42 -26.27 3.25
C MET A 292 20.48 -25.06 4.18
N LEU A 293 21.57 -24.29 4.15
CA LEU A 293 21.72 -23.07 4.95
C LEU A 293 20.63 -22.04 4.61
N SER A 294 20.32 -21.85 3.33
CA SER A 294 19.23 -21.00 2.89
C SER A 294 17.88 -21.41 3.51
N MET A 295 17.56 -22.70 3.52
CA MET A 295 16.33 -23.21 4.13
C MET A 295 16.28 -22.94 5.63
N VAL A 296 17.39 -23.15 6.35
CA VAL A 296 17.50 -22.85 7.79
C VAL A 296 17.30 -21.37 8.06
N VAL A 297 17.92 -20.49 7.29
CA VAL A 297 17.72 -19.02 7.39
C VAL A 297 16.25 -18.66 7.17
N GLY A 298 15.61 -19.26 6.17
CA GLY A 298 14.18 -19.07 5.89
C GLY A 298 13.29 -19.46 7.08
N LEU A 299 13.59 -20.57 7.73
CA LEU A 299 12.86 -21.04 8.91
C LEU A 299 13.03 -20.12 10.12
N ILE A 300 14.25 -19.66 10.37
CA ILE A 300 14.56 -18.72 11.47
C ILE A 300 13.81 -17.41 11.26
N LEU A 301 13.95 -16.83 10.07
CA LEU A 301 13.28 -15.56 9.74
C LEU A 301 11.76 -15.70 9.80
N HIS A 302 11.19 -16.82 9.33
CA HIS A 302 9.75 -17.07 9.43
C HIS A 302 9.26 -17.06 10.89
N THR A 303 10.01 -17.71 11.78
CA THR A 303 9.69 -17.73 13.21
C THR A 303 9.74 -16.33 13.81
N ILE A 304 10.76 -15.54 13.44
CA ILE A 304 10.90 -14.15 13.90
C ILE A 304 9.71 -13.30 13.43
N VAL A 305 9.40 -13.32 12.13
CA VAL A 305 8.28 -12.55 11.55
C VAL A 305 6.97 -12.91 12.22
N ARG A 306 6.70 -14.20 12.44
CA ARG A 306 5.51 -14.67 13.14
C ARG A 306 5.40 -14.11 14.56
N ARG A 307 6.50 -14.10 15.31
CA ARG A 307 6.51 -13.54 16.68
C ARG A 307 6.25 -12.03 16.69
N PHE A 308 6.81 -11.29 15.72
CA PHE A 308 6.51 -9.87 15.60
C PHE A 308 5.03 -9.62 15.28
N GLN A 309 4.40 -10.41 14.41
CA GLN A 309 2.98 -10.30 14.11
C GLN A 309 2.10 -10.60 15.34
N GLU A 310 2.46 -11.57 16.17
CA GLU A 310 1.78 -11.85 17.44
C GLU A 310 1.86 -10.65 18.41
N ILE A 311 3.02 -10.00 18.50
CA ILE A 311 3.22 -8.80 19.33
C ILE A 311 2.40 -7.61 18.79
N GLU A 312 2.45 -7.34 17.48
CA GLU A 312 1.67 -6.26 16.85
C GLU A 312 0.17 -6.45 17.10
N HIS A 313 -0.34 -7.67 16.94
CA HIS A 313 -1.74 -7.99 17.20
C HIS A 313 -2.11 -7.75 18.68
N THR A 314 -1.27 -8.18 19.62
CA THR A 314 -1.50 -7.98 21.05
C THR A 314 -1.52 -6.50 21.44
N LEU A 315 -0.63 -5.70 20.84
CA LEU A 315 -0.58 -4.24 21.07
C LEU A 315 -1.81 -3.54 20.47
N ALA A 316 -2.26 -3.95 19.29
CA ALA A 316 -3.46 -3.40 18.66
C ALA A 316 -4.72 -3.64 19.51
N VAL A 317 -4.91 -4.86 20.00
CA VAL A 317 -6.04 -5.23 20.88
C VAL A 317 -6.01 -4.43 22.19
N ARG A 318 -4.84 -4.24 22.80
CA ARG A 318 -4.71 -3.43 24.03
C ARG A 318 -5.02 -1.95 23.76
N GLY A 319 -4.52 -1.39 22.67
CA GLY A 319 -4.81 0.00 22.29
C GLY A 319 -6.30 0.26 22.06
N GLU A 320 -7.03 -0.68 21.47
CA GLU A 320 -8.49 -0.60 21.32
C GLU A 320 -9.22 -0.70 22.68
N ALA A 321 -8.74 -1.56 23.58
CA ALA A 321 -9.31 -1.69 24.92
C ALA A 321 -9.12 -0.42 25.75
N ASP A 322 -7.94 0.21 25.71
CA ASP A 322 -7.67 1.46 26.44
C ASP A 322 -8.53 2.64 25.92
N LEU A 323 -8.81 2.68 24.62
CA LEU A 323 -9.69 3.70 24.03
C LEU A 323 -11.16 3.49 24.44
N SER A 324 -11.59 2.24 24.67
CA SER A 324 -12.95 1.91 25.10
C SER A 324 -13.18 2.20 26.60
N VAL A 325 -12.13 2.23 27.41
CA VAL A 325 -12.17 2.44 28.87
C VAL A 325 -11.89 3.90 29.26
N ALA A 326 -11.51 4.77 28.30
CA ALA A 326 -11.30 6.19 28.59
C ALA A 326 -12.61 6.81 29.14
N PRO A 327 -12.64 7.29 30.41
CA PRO A 327 -13.85 7.84 30.98
C PRO A 327 -14.25 9.06 30.17
N THR A 328 -15.52 9.11 29.76
CA THR A 328 -16.16 10.31 29.28
C THR A 328 -15.86 11.44 30.27
N ARG A 329 -15.01 12.38 29.92
CA ARG A 329 -14.78 13.58 30.74
C ARG A 329 -16.12 14.25 30.93
N VAL A 330 -16.75 13.96 32.06
CA VAL A 330 -17.86 14.75 32.61
C VAL A 330 -17.26 16.11 32.89
N GLY A 331 -17.66 17.12 32.13
CA GLY A 331 -17.30 18.49 32.36
C GLY A 331 -17.75 18.88 33.75
N SER A 332 -16.84 19.08 34.66
CA SER A 332 -17.11 19.80 35.90
C SER A 332 -17.33 21.27 35.53
N THR A 333 -18.59 21.65 35.44
CA THR A 333 -18.99 23.03 35.66
C THR A 333 -18.54 23.44 37.07
N ARG A 334 -17.52 24.24 37.16
CA ARG A 334 -17.30 25.09 38.35
C ARG A 334 -18.17 26.34 38.14
N ASP A 335 -19.35 26.28 38.73
CA ASP A 335 -19.94 27.48 39.33
C ASP A 335 -19.09 27.84 40.53
N GLU A 336 -18.54 29.06 40.53
CA GLU A 336 -18.31 29.80 41.76
C GLU A 336 -17.96 31.28 41.44
N LEU A 337 -18.89 32.18 41.86
CA LEU A 337 -18.74 33.56 42.39
C LEU A 337 -18.07 34.62 41.50
#